data_d4569220e3311fa32b892b6ce312a2d8
#
_entry.id   d4569220e3311fa32b892b6ce312a2d8
#
_cell.length_a   1.000
_cell.length_b   1.000
_cell.length_c   1.000
_cell.angle_alpha   90.00
_cell.angle_beta   90.00
_cell.angle_gamma   90.00
#
_symmetry.space_group_name_H-M   'P 1'
#
loop_
_entity.id
_entity.type
_entity.pdbx_description
1 polymer ?
#
loop_
_entity_poly.entity_id
_entity_poly.type
_entity_poly.pdbx_seq_one_letter_code
_entity_poly.pdbx_strand_id
1 'polypeptide(L)'
;MKQIVLRLVIVLTVAVYGASLPTIDWSRVRRVEELDHYWARLPPELQAYRNASRPGARISNGLEARPGQFPYQAIVLSEFGVLTTMCGGSVLTQNFILTSAHCVMFDQVNMAGGGTVIVGALNRLEVEPSQQQIRFSSIGITVHPQYSVSNYRFDVAVIRLNTALRFTTYVQPVRLPGLLDQRQFDGQIGTISGFGRTSDSNAAFAATLQYTVNTIMSNGACIGRWGEMLVEPQNVCLSGDGGRSACTGDSGGPMTIQEQSGLTLQIGITSFGSADGCTRGMPTVYARITFFLDWIRTNSDYVAS
;
A
#
# COMPACT_ATOMS: atom_id res chain seq x y z
N MET A 1 30.55 39.97 58.56
CA MET A 1 29.17 39.58 58.11
C MET A 1 29.27 39.03 56.71
N LYS A 2 29.19 37.67 56.54
CA LYS A 2 29.22 37.00 55.23
C LYS A 2 27.78 36.80 54.79
N GLN A 3 27.37 37.43 53.67
CA GLN A 3 26.08 37.18 53.06
C GLN A 3 26.14 35.90 52.28
N ILE A 4 25.30 34.91 52.64
CA ILE A 4 25.05 33.68 51.90
C ILE A 4 23.95 34.00 50.88
N VAL A 5 24.32 34.02 49.59
CA VAL A 5 23.36 34.10 48.47
C VAL A 5 22.88 32.69 48.17
N LEU A 6 21.63 32.42 48.56
CA LEU A 6 20.94 31.15 48.22
C LEU A 6 20.45 31.22 46.78
N ARG A 7 21.10 30.52 45.85
CA ARG A 7 20.57 30.38 44.46
C ARG A 7 19.51 29.29 44.45
N LEU A 8 18.28 29.74 44.24
CA LEU A 8 17.14 28.85 44.01
C LEU A 8 17.25 28.32 42.60
N VAL A 9 17.56 27.02 42.43
CA VAL A 9 17.50 26.31 41.12
C VAL A 9 16.05 25.84 40.95
N ILE A 10 15.29 26.51 40.09
CA ILE A 10 13.97 26.07 39.69
C ILE A 10 14.18 25.01 38.58
N VAL A 11 14.00 23.75 38.92
CA VAL A 11 13.93 22.66 37.94
C VAL A 11 12.52 22.65 37.35
N LEU A 12 12.36 23.22 36.15
CA LEU A 12 11.15 23.08 35.36
C LEU A 12 11.09 21.66 34.82
N THR A 13 10.35 20.77 35.47
CA THR A 13 9.94 19.50 34.90
C THR A 13 8.87 19.75 33.83
N VAL A 14 9.28 19.77 32.58
CA VAL A 14 8.33 19.73 31.45
C VAL A 14 7.73 18.33 31.43
N ALA A 15 6.52 18.21 31.96
CA ALA A 15 5.72 17.01 31.75
C ALA A 15 5.37 16.95 30.26
N VAL A 16 6.08 16.10 29.50
CA VAL A 16 5.67 15.75 28.14
C VAL A 16 4.43 14.86 28.30
N TYR A 17 3.27 15.48 28.22
CA TYR A 17 2.03 14.71 28.00
C TYR A 17 2.17 14.01 26.67
N GLY A 18 2.49 12.74 26.68
CA GLY A 18 2.41 11.87 25.52
C GLY A 18 0.95 11.83 25.08
N ALA A 19 0.61 12.59 24.03
CA ALA A 19 -0.69 12.43 23.40
C ALA A 19 -0.81 10.98 22.95
N SER A 20 -1.77 10.23 23.51
CA SER A 20 -2.08 8.88 23.07
C SER A 20 -2.49 8.96 21.59
N LEU A 21 -1.96 8.04 20.78
CA LEU A 21 -2.39 7.94 19.38
C LEU A 21 -3.91 7.75 19.33
N PRO A 22 -4.61 8.40 18.39
CA PRO A 22 -6.06 8.22 18.26
C PRO A 22 -6.37 6.75 17.99
N THR A 23 -7.34 6.21 18.73
CA THR A 23 -7.81 4.84 18.53
C THR A 23 -8.64 4.78 17.24
N ILE A 24 -8.26 3.89 16.32
CA ILE A 24 -8.99 3.65 15.08
C ILE A 24 -10.12 2.66 15.38
N ASP A 25 -11.35 3.04 15.03
CA ASP A 25 -12.49 2.12 15.06
C ASP A 25 -12.46 1.20 13.83
N TRP A 26 -11.77 0.09 13.95
CA TRP A 26 -11.61 -0.89 12.88
C TRP A 26 -12.92 -1.55 12.44
N SER A 27 -13.98 -1.50 13.26
CA SER A 27 -15.31 -2.04 12.90
C SER A 27 -15.96 -1.23 11.78
N ARG A 28 -15.58 0.02 11.62
CA ARG A 28 -16.10 0.96 10.60
C ARG A 28 -15.22 1.03 9.35
N VAL A 29 -14.04 0.44 9.39
CA VAL A 29 -13.12 0.42 8.24
C VAL A 29 -13.56 -0.64 7.24
N ARG A 30 -13.77 -0.26 5.99
CA ARG A 30 -14.16 -1.12 4.87
C ARG A 30 -13.01 -1.29 3.90
N ARG A 31 -13.03 -2.37 3.15
CA ARG A 31 -12.13 -2.55 2.00
C ARG A 31 -12.71 -1.78 0.81
N VAL A 32 -11.83 -1.22 -0.01
CA VAL A 32 -12.27 -0.54 -1.23
C VAL A 32 -13.03 -1.51 -2.14
N GLU A 33 -12.63 -2.77 -2.17
CA GLU A 33 -13.26 -3.83 -2.96
C GLU A 33 -14.60 -4.34 -2.39
N GLU A 34 -15.00 -3.91 -1.20
CA GLU A 34 -16.35 -4.18 -0.66
C GLU A 34 -17.40 -3.19 -1.17
N LEU A 35 -16.96 -2.12 -1.79
CA LEU A 35 -17.82 -1.02 -2.18
C LEU A 35 -18.42 -1.25 -3.58
N ASP A 36 -19.70 -0.96 -3.73
CA ASP A 36 -20.42 -1.16 -5.00
C ASP A 36 -19.77 -0.44 -6.16
N HIS A 37 -19.27 0.78 -5.91
CA HIS A 37 -18.62 1.58 -6.93
C HIS A 37 -17.30 0.98 -7.41
N TYR A 38 -16.59 0.20 -6.59
CA TYR A 38 -15.40 -0.53 -7.02
C TYR A 38 -15.73 -1.49 -8.16
N TRP A 39 -16.80 -2.27 -8.01
CA TRP A 39 -17.23 -3.24 -9.01
C TRP A 39 -17.87 -2.58 -10.23
N ALA A 40 -18.65 -1.48 -10.03
CA ALA A 40 -19.28 -0.75 -11.12
C ALA A 40 -18.29 -0.14 -12.13
N ARG A 41 -17.02 0.00 -11.74
CA ARG A 41 -15.93 0.49 -12.62
C ARG A 41 -15.45 -0.56 -13.61
N LEU A 42 -15.55 -1.83 -13.23
CA LEU A 42 -15.00 -2.93 -14.01
C LEU A 42 -15.85 -3.21 -15.24
N PRO A 43 -15.24 -3.69 -16.34
CA PRO A 43 -15.97 -4.20 -17.48
C PRO A 43 -17.03 -5.24 -17.05
N PRO A 44 -18.17 -5.35 -17.75
CA PRO A 44 -19.28 -6.26 -17.37
C PRO A 44 -18.83 -7.70 -17.13
N GLU A 45 -17.84 -8.16 -17.87
CA GLU A 45 -17.27 -9.51 -17.76
C GLU A 45 -16.64 -9.75 -16.38
N LEU A 46 -16.03 -8.70 -15.79
CA LEU A 46 -15.42 -8.77 -14.46
C LEU A 46 -16.44 -8.50 -13.34
N GLN A 47 -17.54 -7.79 -13.63
CA GLN A 47 -18.61 -7.59 -12.65
C GLN A 47 -19.36 -8.89 -12.31
N ALA A 48 -19.41 -9.84 -13.22
CA ALA A 48 -20.01 -11.16 -13.00
C ALA A 48 -19.36 -11.91 -11.82
N TYR A 49 -18.10 -11.62 -11.51
CA TYR A 49 -17.35 -12.25 -10.43
C TYR A 49 -17.63 -11.68 -9.04
N ARG A 50 -18.34 -10.56 -8.94
CA ARG A 50 -18.70 -9.93 -7.67
C ARG A 50 -19.37 -10.89 -6.67
N ASN A 51 -20.17 -11.82 -7.17
CA ASN A 51 -20.96 -12.77 -6.37
C ASN A 51 -20.31 -14.15 -6.24
N ALA A 52 -19.14 -14.36 -6.85
CA ALA A 52 -18.47 -15.66 -6.91
C ALA A 52 -17.64 -15.99 -5.65
N SER A 53 -17.76 -15.23 -4.58
CA SER A 53 -17.01 -15.43 -3.33
C SER A 53 -17.31 -16.80 -2.71
N ARG A 54 -16.43 -17.77 -2.91
CA ARG A 54 -16.41 -19.05 -2.18
C ARG A 54 -15.10 -19.21 -1.40
N PRO A 55 -15.11 -20.03 -0.32
CA PRO A 55 -14.10 -19.95 0.73
C PRO A 55 -12.73 -20.56 0.41
N GLY A 56 -11.63 -19.98 0.84
CA GLY A 56 -10.29 -20.57 0.94
C GLY A 56 -9.09 -19.62 0.92
N ALA A 57 -8.38 -19.60 2.00
CA ALA A 57 -6.97 -19.28 2.37
C ALA A 57 -6.27 -17.94 2.00
N ARG A 58 -5.54 -17.43 2.89
CA ARG A 58 -4.72 -16.26 3.33
C ARG A 58 -3.96 -15.57 2.22
N ILE A 59 -3.30 -14.16 2.43
CA ILE A 59 -2.30 -13.78 1.46
C ILE A 59 -1.82 -15.11 1.02
N SER A 60 -2.34 -15.48 -0.14
CA SER A 60 -2.70 -16.87 -0.28
C SER A 60 -1.45 -17.70 -0.06
N ASN A 61 -1.39 -18.54 0.97
CA ASN A 61 -0.21 -19.29 1.38
C ASN A 61 1.01 -18.40 1.77
N GLY A 62 0.73 -17.20 2.31
CA GLY A 62 1.74 -16.29 2.85
C GLY A 62 2.21 -16.66 4.25
N LEU A 63 3.20 -15.93 4.71
CA LEU A 63 3.81 -16.04 6.03
C LEU A 63 3.57 -14.74 6.81
N GLU A 64 3.53 -14.85 8.13
CA GLU A 64 3.56 -13.67 9.00
C GLU A 64 4.93 -12.98 8.93
N ALA A 65 4.89 -11.66 8.81
CA ALA A 65 6.09 -10.86 8.85
C ALA A 65 6.69 -10.82 10.27
N ARG A 66 8.00 -10.58 10.34
CA ARG A 66 8.68 -10.27 11.60
C ARG A 66 8.71 -8.76 11.83
N PRO A 67 8.83 -8.30 13.09
CA PRO A 67 8.97 -6.88 13.37
C PRO A 67 10.10 -6.24 12.56
N GLY A 68 9.82 -5.17 11.84
CA GLY A 68 10.79 -4.45 11.00
C GLY A 68 11.23 -5.15 9.72
N GLN A 69 10.60 -6.26 9.33
CA GLN A 69 10.95 -6.98 8.08
C GLN A 69 10.60 -6.17 6.82
N PHE A 70 9.51 -5.41 6.85
CA PHE A 70 9.06 -4.55 5.77
C PHE A 70 8.88 -3.12 6.30
N PRO A 71 9.98 -2.40 6.60
CA PRO A 71 9.90 -1.11 7.29
C PRO A 71 9.28 0.00 6.44
N TYR A 72 9.09 -0.25 5.16
CA TYR A 72 8.41 0.64 4.22
C TYR A 72 6.91 0.41 4.13
N GLN A 73 6.37 -0.65 4.75
CA GLN A 73 4.93 -0.94 4.66
C GLN A 73 4.10 0.15 5.32
N ALA A 74 3.09 0.62 4.60
CA ALA A 74 2.10 1.56 5.11
C ALA A 74 0.68 0.98 4.99
N ILE A 75 -0.20 1.36 5.92
CA ILE A 75 -1.64 1.24 5.80
C ILE A 75 -2.18 2.63 5.47
N VAL A 76 -3.01 2.73 4.45
CA VAL A 76 -3.67 3.95 4.03
C VAL A 76 -5.15 3.85 4.33
N LEU A 77 -5.63 4.66 5.26
CA LEU A 77 -7.05 4.79 5.60
C LEU A 77 -7.58 6.05 4.93
N SER A 78 -8.37 5.88 3.86
CA SER A 78 -8.95 6.99 3.10
C SER A 78 -10.39 7.26 3.53
N GLU A 79 -10.74 8.53 3.75
CA GLU A 79 -12.04 8.96 4.26
C GLU A 79 -12.88 9.56 3.13
N PHE A 80 -14.06 8.97 2.89
CA PHE A 80 -15.06 9.40 1.92
C PHE A 80 -16.36 9.73 2.67
N GLY A 81 -16.44 10.93 3.25
CA GLY A 81 -17.53 11.32 4.14
C GLY A 81 -17.53 10.45 5.41
N VAL A 82 -18.58 9.65 5.59
CA VAL A 82 -18.72 8.73 6.75
C VAL A 82 -18.05 7.37 6.54
N LEU A 83 -17.59 7.10 5.34
CA LEU A 83 -16.95 5.84 4.96
C LEU A 83 -15.43 5.97 5.08
N THR A 84 -14.79 4.99 5.70
CA THR A 84 -13.34 4.84 5.73
C THR A 84 -12.96 3.55 5.03
N THR A 85 -12.06 3.64 4.06
CA THR A 85 -11.52 2.47 3.35
C THR A 85 -10.09 2.20 3.75
N MET A 86 -9.66 0.95 3.65
CA MET A 86 -8.28 0.53 3.90
C MET A 86 -7.64 0.02 2.63
N CYS A 87 -6.44 0.53 2.38
CA CYS A 87 -5.48 0.07 1.39
C CYS A 87 -4.10 -0.11 2.01
N GLY A 88 -3.19 -0.70 1.24
CA GLY A 88 -1.76 -0.64 1.46
C GLY A 88 -1.13 0.61 0.88
N GLY A 89 0.14 0.78 1.15
CA GLY A 89 1.01 1.80 0.58
C GLY A 89 2.45 1.52 0.96
N SER A 90 3.35 2.36 0.49
CA SER A 90 4.76 2.31 0.86
C SER A 90 5.30 3.69 1.24
N VAL A 91 6.18 3.72 2.23
CA VAL A 91 6.92 4.93 2.60
C VAL A 91 7.86 5.29 1.46
N LEU A 92 7.58 6.40 0.77
CA LEU A 92 8.41 6.88 -0.32
C LEU A 92 9.53 7.80 0.20
N THR A 93 9.13 8.76 1.05
CA THR A 93 10.02 9.69 1.75
C THR A 93 9.50 9.95 3.17
N GLN A 94 10.11 10.88 3.91
CA GLN A 94 9.55 11.32 5.19
C GLN A 94 8.17 11.99 5.04
N ASN A 95 7.91 12.59 3.89
CA ASN A 95 6.72 13.39 3.65
C ASN A 95 5.69 12.73 2.74
N PHE A 96 6.06 11.65 2.03
CA PHE A 96 5.20 11.06 0.99
C PHE A 96 5.04 9.55 1.13
N ILE A 97 3.82 9.11 0.88
CA ILE A 97 3.44 7.70 0.71
C ILE A 97 3.09 7.47 -0.75
N LEU A 98 3.53 6.33 -1.29
CA LEU A 98 3.17 5.84 -2.61
C LEU A 98 2.06 4.79 -2.46
N THR A 99 0.99 4.91 -3.25
CA THR A 99 -0.15 4.00 -3.27
C THR A 99 -0.82 3.99 -4.65
N SER A 100 -1.90 3.27 -4.83
CA SER A 100 -2.69 3.29 -6.06
C SER A 100 -3.76 4.38 -6.04
N ALA A 101 -4.13 4.87 -7.23
CA ALA A 101 -5.14 5.92 -7.38
C ALA A 101 -6.51 5.48 -6.85
N HIS A 102 -6.91 4.22 -7.11
CA HIS A 102 -8.20 3.70 -6.65
C HIS A 102 -8.33 3.63 -5.11
N CYS A 103 -7.24 3.72 -4.38
CA CYS A 103 -7.24 3.78 -2.92
C CYS A 103 -7.69 5.14 -2.36
N VAL A 104 -7.54 6.20 -3.16
CA VAL A 104 -7.87 7.58 -2.77
C VAL A 104 -8.96 8.22 -3.65
N MET A 105 -9.46 7.47 -4.65
CA MET A 105 -10.56 7.88 -5.52
C MET A 105 -11.77 6.98 -5.32
N PHE A 106 -12.91 7.58 -4.99
CA PHE A 106 -14.18 6.84 -4.88
C PHE A 106 -14.72 6.47 -6.27
N ASP A 107 -14.64 7.41 -7.20
CA ASP A 107 -14.99 7.28 -8.62
C ASP A 107 -14.05 8.18 -9.45
N GLN A 108 -14.42 8.54 -10.70
CA GLN A 108 -13.59 9.38 -11.56
C GLN A 108 -13.44 10.82 -11.04
N VAL A 109 -14.34 11.27 -10.17
CA VAL A 109 -14.44 12.68 -9.74
C VAL A 109 -14.21 12.83 -8.24
N ASN A 110 -14.75 11.92 -7.44
CA ASN A 110 -14.78 12.02 -5.99
C ASN A 110 -13.50 11.44 -5.35
N MET A 111 -12.65 12.33 -4.89
CA MET A 111 -11.43 12.00 -4.15
C MET A 111 -11.69 11.97 -2.64
N ALA A 112 -10.90 11.21 -1.89
CA ALA A 112 -10.93 11.19 -0.43
C ALA A 112 -10.78 12.59 0.15
N GLY A 113 -11.56 12.91 1.18
CA GLY A 113 -11.46 14.19 1.91
C GLY A 113 -10.19 14.31 2.76
N GLY A 114 -9.48 13.21 2.95
CA GLY A 114 -8.28 13.03 3.74
C GLY A 114 -8.20 11.62 4.28
N GLY A 115 -7.42 11.43 5.35
CA GLY A 115 -7.29 10.12 5.96
C GLY A 115 -6.16 10.03 6.96
N THR A 116 -5.81 8.78 7.30
CA THR A 116 -4.70 8.46 8.20
C THR A 116 -3.78 7.43 7.55
N VAL A 117 -2.49 7.66 7.61
CA VAL A 117 -1.46 6.68 7.28
C VAL A 117 -0.91 6.09 8.57
N ILE A 118 -0.76 4.77 8.60
CA ILE A 118 -0.12 4.04 9.70
C ILE A 118 1.12 3.35 9.14
N VAL A 119 2.27 3.58 9.76
CA VAL A 119 3.54 2.94 9.44
C VAL A 119 4.15 2.30 10.68
N GLY A 120 5.06 1.35 10.50
CA GLY A 120 5.75 0.68 11.60
C GLY A 120 4.86 -0.30 12.39
N ALA A 121 3.69 -0.68 11.86
CA ALA A 121 2.79 -1.66 12.46
C ALA A 121 3.18 -3.09 12.07
N LEU A 122 3.26 -3.98 13.05
CA LEU A 122 3.23 -5.42 12.84
C LEU A 122 1.81 -5.96 13.03
N ASN A 123 1.13 -5.54 14.10
CA ASN A 123 -0.27 -5.82 14.33
C ASN A 123 -1.09 -4.53 14.24
N ARG A 124 -1.96 -4.42 13.21
CA ARG A 124 -2.75 -3.21 12.98
C ARG A 124 -3.82 -2.95 14.05
N LEU A 125 -4.24 -3.99 14.80
CA LEU A 125 -5.27 -3.88 15.84
C LEU A 125 -4.72 -3.38 17.17
N GLU A 126 -3.39 -3.35 17.32
CA GLU A 126 -2.70 -2.92 18.53
C GLU A 126 -2.00 -1.58 18.29
N VAL A 127 -1.87 -0.80 19.36
CA VAL A 127 -1.04 0.41 19.34
C VAL A 127 0.36 0.01 19.77
N GLU A 128 1.23 -0.25 18.80
CA GLU A 128 2.62 -0.65 19.03
C GLU A 128 3.54 0.58 19.17
N PRO A 129 4.58 0.53 20.01
CA PRO A 129 5.54 1.63 20.16
C PRO A 129 6.28 2.00 18.87
N SER A 130 6.35 1.06 17.91
CA SER A 130 6.94 1.25 16.59
C SER A 130 6.07 2.04 15.63
N GLN A 131 4.75 2.13 15.90
CA GLN A 131 3.79 2.75 15.02
C GLN A 131 3.90 4.28 15.01
N GLN A 132 3.65 4.84 13.83
CA GLN A 132 3.35 6.26 13.65
C GLN A 132 2.04 6.36 12.87
N GLN A 133 1.13 7.19 13.35
CA GLN A 133 -0.16 7.48 12.71
C GLN A 133 -0.15 8.95 12.32
N ILE A 134 -0.15 9.22 11.01
CA ILE A 134 -0.03 10.57 10.46
C ILE A 134 -1.26 10.86 9.60
N ARG A 135 -1.87 12.01 9.83
CA ARG A 135 -2.99 12.49 9.01
C ARG A 135 -2.50 13.03 7.66
N PHE A 136 -3.35 12.91 6.66
CA PHE A 136 -3.25 13.63 5.40
C PHE A 136 -4.61 14.27 5.07
N SER A 137 -4.58 15.30 4.26
CA SER A 137 -5.76 16.01 3.77
C SER A 137 -5.93 15.81 2.26
N SER A 138 -7.09 16.16 1.72
CA SER A 138 -7.35 16.04 0.27
C SER A 138 -6.34 16.80 -0.58
N ILE A 139 -5.87 17.97 -0.13
CA ILE A 139 -4.85 18.76 -0.83
C ILE A 139 -3.47 18.09 -0.87
N GLY A 140 -3.24 17.09 -0.02
CA GLY A 140 -2.03 16.27 -0.03
C GLY A 140 -2.09 15.10 -0.99
N ILE A 141 -3.25 14.80 -1.58
CA ILE A 141 -3.43 13.69 -2.51
C ILE A 141 -3.11 14.16 -3.93
N THR A 142 -2.22 13.48 -4.61
CA THR A 142 -1.99 13.67 -6.05
C THR A 142 -2.20 12.35 -6.76
N VAL A 143 -3.18 12.32 -7.68
CA VAL A 143 -3.52 11.18 -8.52
C VAL A 143 -2.99 11.41 -9.92
N HIS A 144 -2.55 10.34 -10.60
CA HIS A 144 -2.12 10.47 -11.99
C HIS A 144 -3.28 11.01 -12.86
N PRO A 145 -3.06 12.08 -13.67
CA PRO A 145 -4.15 12.77 -14.37
C PRO A 145 -4.86 11.89 -15.41
N GLN A 146 -4.22 10.84 -15.88
CA GLN A 146 -4.81 9.88 -16.81
C GLN A 146 -5.42 8.65 -16.11
N TYR A 147 -5.53 8.65 -14.78
CA TYR A 147 -6.16 7.55 -14.07
C TYR A 147 -7.57 7.29 -14.60
N SER A 148 -7.87 6.05 -14.91
CA SER A 148 -9.17 5.61 -15.40
C SER A 148 -9.76 4.54 -14.49
N VAL A 149 -10.91 4.84 -13.92
CA VAL A 149 -11.63 3.90 -13.04
C VAL A 149 -12.18 2.69 -13.79
N SER A 150 -12.38 2.78 -15.10
CA SER A 150 -13.01 1.71 -15.88
C SER A 150 -12.09 0.56 -16.24
N ASN A 151 -10.77 0.78 -16.24
CA ASN A 151 -9.80 -0.23 -16.66
C ASN A 151 -8.49 -0.22 -15.85
N TYR A 152 -8.45 0.51 -14.73
CA TYR A 152 -7.27 0.66 -13.86
C TYR A 152 -6.01 1.14 -14.58
N ARG A 153 -6.16 1.89 -15.67
CA ARG A 153 -5.02 2.55 -16.31
C ARG A 153 -4.52 3.70 -15.45
N PHE A 154 -3.20 3.86 -15.42
CA PHE A 154 -2.52 4.90 -14.66
C PHE A 154 -2.89 4.90 -13.16
N ASP A 155 -3.01 3.70 -12.58
CA ASP A 155 -3.46 3.49 -11.20
C ASP A 155 -2.33 3.75 -10.21
N VAL A 156 -1.93 5.01 -10.07
CA VAL A 156 -0.88 5.47 -9.19
C VAL A 156 -1.25 6.80 -8.54
N ALA A 157 -0.95 6.93 -7.25
CA ALA A 157 -1.10 8.15 -6.47
C ALA A 157 0.04 8.32 -5.46
N VAL A 158 0.34 9.57 -5.12
CA VAL A 158 1.19 9.93 -3.98
C VAL A 158 0.39 10.74 -2.97
N ILE A 159 0.67 10.52 -1.70
CA ILE A 159 0.01 11.20 -0.58
C ILE A 159 1.07 11.96 0.20
N ARG A 160 0.95 13.29 0.23
CA ARG A 160 1.73 14.15 1.11
C ARG A 160 1.13 14.12 2.52
N LEU A 161 1.96 13.77 3.49
CA LEU A 161 1.58 13.74 4.90
C LEU A 161 1.53 15.14 5.51
N ASN A 162 0.65 15.36 6.48
CA ASN A 162 0.54 16.64 7.18
C ASN A 162 1.74 16.91 8.09
N THR A 163 2.42 15.86 8.54
CA THR A 163 3.68 15.93 9.32
C THR A 163 4.64 14.84 8.83
N ALA A 164 5.93 15.14 8.91
CA ALA A 164 6.96 14.21 8.46
C ALA A 164 7.05 12.97 9.35
N LEU A 165 7.29 11.81 8.72
CA LEU A 165 7.62 10.57 9.40
C LEU A 165 8.99 10.65 10.08
N ARG A 166 9.14 9.95 11.20
CA ARG A 166 10.45 9.71 11.82
C ARG A 166 10.96 8.36 11.34
N PHE A 167 12.11 8.34 10.68
CA PHE A 167 12.74 7.09 10.32
C PHE A 167 13.31 6.38 11.56
N THR A 168 13.02 5.09 11.64
CA THR A 168 13.44 4.19 12.71
C THR A 168 13.79 2.84 12.08
N THR A 169 14.17 1.84 12.88
CA THR A 169 14.34 0.47 12.38
C THR A 169 13.05 -0.16 11.84
N TYR A 170 11.89 0.38 12.22
CA TYR A 170 10.57 -0.10 11.82
C TYR A 170 9.89 0.76 10.73
N VAL A 171 10.44 1.95 10.46
CA VAL A 171 9.92 2.89 9.47
C VAL A 171 11.07 3.42 8.63
N GLN A 172 11.16 2.97 7.38
CA GLN A 172 12.21 3.34 6.43
C GLN A 172 11.60 3.53 5.03
N PRO A 173 12.15 4.41 4.20
CA PRO A 173 11.68 4.53 2.82
C PRO A 173 12.07 3.31 2.01
N VAL A 174 11.22 2.95 1.05
CA VAL A 174 11.57 1.97 0.03
C VAL A 174 12.39 2.65 -1.07
N ARG A 175 13.31 1.94 -1.69
CA ARG A 175 14.01 2.40 -2.89
C ARG A 175 13.20 2.09 -4.13
N LEU A 176 13.24 2.98 -5.12
CA LEU A 176 12.69 2.76 -6.44
C LEU A 176 13.83 2.51 -7.44
N PRO A 177 13.56 1.89 -8.60
CA PRO A 177 14.53 1.77 -9.70
C PRO A 177 15.12 3.10 -10.11
N GLY A 178 16.33 3.07 -10.65
CA GLY A 178 16.96 4.27 -11.21
C GLY A 178 16.25 4.74 -12.48
N LEU A 179 16.43 6.01 -12.85
CA LEU A 179 15.79 6.62 -14.04
C LEU A 179 16.09 5.92 -15.36
N LEU A 180 17.25 5.29 -15.46
CA LEU A 180 17.69 4.58 -16.66
C LEU A 180 17.44 3.07 -16.57
N ASP A 181 16.74 2.62 -15.53
CA ASP A 181 16.43 1.21 -15.34
C ASP A 181 15.30 0.78 -16.29
N GLN A 182 15.67 0.08 -17.34
CA GLN A 182 14.72 -0.45 -18.34
C GLN A 182 14.38 -1.94 -18.14
N ARG A 183 14.79 -2.52 -17.00
CA ARG A 183 14.52 -3.93 -16.71
C ARG A 183 13.03 -4.21 -16.62
N GLN A 184 12.62 -5.32 -17.20
CA GLN A 184 11.24 -5.81 -17.09
C GLN A 184 11.03 -6.67 -15.84
N PHE A 185 12.12 -7.16 -15.22
CA PHE A 185 12.17 -8.00 -14.02
C PHE A 185 11.57 -9.40 -14.20
N ASP A 186 11.27 -9.81 -15.44
CA ASP A 186 10.68 -11.11 -15.76
C ASP A 186 11.54 -12.26 -15.20
N GLY A 187 10.88 -13.27 -14.62
CA GLY A 187 11.52 -14.42 -14.02
C GLY A 187 12.13 -14.21 -12.65
N GLN A 188 12.24 -12.96 -12.17
CA GLN A 188 12.71 -12.67 -10.82
C GLN A 188 11.62 -12.99 -9.78
N ILE A 189 12.05 -13.12 -8.54
CA ILE A 189 11.14 -13.34 -7.41
C ILE A 189 10.67 -11.99 -6.88
N GLY A 190 9.38 -11.73 -7.01
CA GLY A 190 8.69 -10.60 -6.39
C GLY A 190 8.19 -10.97 -5.00
N THR A 191 8.35 -10.05 -4.05
CA THR A 191 7.79 -10.12 -2.70
C THR A 191 6.67 -9.09 -2.56
N ILE A 192 5.54 -9.51 -2.02
CA ILE A 192 4.42 -8.63 -1.68
C ILE A 192 4.13 -8.72 -0.20
N SER A 193 3.75 -7.61 0.40
CA SER A 193 3.40 -7.52 1.82
C SER A 193 2.16 -6.67 2.04
N GLY A 194 1.36 -6.99 3.06
CA GLY A 194 0.16 -6.25 3.36
C GLY A 194 -0.69 -6.85 4.46
N PHE A 195 -1.79 -6.18 4.75
CA PHE A 195 -2.80 -6.55 5.74
C PHE A 195 -4.11 -6.99 5.10
N GLY A 196 -4.10 -7.34 3.83
CA GLY A 196 -5.26 -7.79 3.10
C GLY A 196 -5.85 -9.07 3.66
N ARG A 197 -6.90 -9.56 3.01
CA ARG A 197 -7.50 -10.86 3.36
C ARG A 197 -6.45 -11.94 3.29
N THR A 198 -6.52 -12.81 4.28
CA THR A 198 -5.64 -13.99 4.33
C THR A 198 -6.28 -15.22 3.70
N SER A 199 -7.51 -15.08 3.13
CA SER A 199 -8.29 -16.22 2.66
C SER A 199 -9.48 -15.75 1.82
N ASP A 200 -9.83 -16.50 0.77
CA ASP A 200 -11.09 -16.29 0.05
C ASP A 200 -12.31 -16.61 0.93
N SER A 201 -12.14 -17.44 1.98
CA SER A 201 -13.21 -17.81 2.93
C SER A 201 -13.32 -16.91 4.14
N ASN A 202 -12.27 -16.17 4.46
CA ASN A 202 -12.29 -15.27 5.61
C ASN A 202 -12.42 -13.82 5.13
N ALA A 203 -13.56 -13.19 5.44
CA ALA A 203 -13.80 -11.80 5.09
C ALA A 203 -12.98 -10.81 5.92
N ALA A 204 -12.28 -11.24 6.98
CA ALA A 204 -11.51 -10.33 7.83
C ALA A 204 -10.16 -9.97 7.21
N PHE A 205 -9.73 -8.72 7.44
CA PHE A 205 -8.34 -8.30 7.23
C PHE A 205 -7.38 -9.06 8.14
N ALA A 206 -6.17 -9.31 7.69
CA ALA A 206 -5.11 -9.80 8.58
C ALA A 206 -4.88 -8.82 9.74
N ALA A 207 -4.81 -9.31 10.96
CA ALA A 207 -4.40 -8.50 12.10
C ALA A 207 -2.90 -8.21 12.03
N THR A 208 -2.11 -9.25 11.74
CA THR A 208 -0.64 -9.20 11.61
C THR A 208 -0.25 -9.03 10.15
N LEU A 209 0.80 -8.24 9.89
CA LEU A 209 1.38 -8.07 8.55
C LEU A 209 1.76 -9.42 7.94
N GLN A 210 1.32 -9.66 6.73
CA GLN A 210 1.59 -10.88 5.97
C GLN A 210 2.48 -10.58 4.78
N TYR A 211 3.17 -11.61 4.26
CA TYR A 211 3.90 -11.50 2.99
C TYR A 211 3.91 -12.83 2.25
N THR A 212 4.09 -12.77 0.94
CA THR A 212 4.35 -13.94 0.10
C THR A 212 5.30 -13.57 -1.03
N VAL A 213 5.81 -14.60 -1.71
CA VAL A 213 6.70 -14.46 -2.85
C VAL A 213 6.20 -15.27 -4.03
N ASN A 214 6.40 -14.76 -5.23
CA ASN A 214 6.13 -15.50 -6.46
C ASN A 214 6.97 -14.96 -7.62
N THR A 215 6.91 -15.62 -8.78
CA THR A 215 7.66 -15.21 -9.95
C THR A 215 6.98 -14.05 -10.68
N ILE A 216 7.76 -13.03 -11.07
CA ILE A 216 7.33 -11.95 -11.92
C ILE A 216 7.17 -12.50 -13.35
N MET A 217 6.01 -12.24 -13.95
CA MET A 217 5.68 -12.70 -15.29
C MET A 217 6.06 -11.67 -16.35
N SER A 218 6.34 -12.13 -17.56
CA SER A 218 6.38 -11.22 -18.71
C SER A 218 4.99 -10.64 -19.00
N ASN A 219 4.94 -9.41 -19.52
CA ASN A 219 3.66 -8.81 -19.92
C ASN A 219 2.91 -9.66 -20.94
N GLY A 220 3.62 -10.32 -21.89
CA GLY A 220 2.99 -11.22 -22.85
C GLY A 220 2.27 -12.40 -22.19
N ALA A 221 2.90 -13.04 -21.21
CA ALA A 221 2.27 -14.12 -20.45
C ALA A 221 1.08 -13.61 -19.61
N CYS A 222 1.18 -12.41 -19.05
CA CYS A 222 0.11 -11.79 -18.28
C CYS A 222 -1.08 -11.39 -19.17
N ILE A 223 -0.83 -10.80 -20.33
CA ILE A 223 -1.85 -10.51 -21.36
C ILE A 223 -2.60 -11.77 -21.77
N GLY A 224 -1.90 -12.91 -21.91
CA GLY A 224 -2.54 -14.20 -22.19
C GLY A 224 -3.55 -14.65 -21.13
N ARG A 225 -3.48 -14.11 -19.91
CA ARG A 225 -4.40 -14.42 -18.80
C ARG A 225 -5.49 -13.36 -18.62
N TRP A 226 -5.17 -12.08 -18.83
CA TRP A 226 -6.05 -10.94 -18.55
C TRP A 226 -6.61 -10.24 -19.80
N GLY A 227 -5.98 -10.45 -20.96
CA GLY A 227 -6.27 -9.73 -22.19
C GLY A 227 -5.55 -8.38 -22.30
N GLU A 228 -5.42 -7.87 -23.51
CA GLU A 228 -4.73 -6.62 -23.85
C GLU A 228 -5.47 -5.38 -23.34
N MET A 229 -6.76 -5.49 -23.04
CA MET A 229 -7.54 -4.35 -22.52
C MET A 229 -7.19 -3.99 -21.07
N LEU A 230 -6.66 -4.94 -20.30
CA LEU A 230 -6.38 -4.78 -18.88
C LEU A 230 -4.88 -4.72 -18.55
N VAL A 231 -4.03 -5.30 -19.40
CA VAL A 231 -2.58 -5.33 -19.18
C VAL A 231 -1.85 -4.63 -20.31
N GLU A 232 -1.10 -3.61 -19.97
CA GLU A 232 -0.34 -2.75 -20.87
C GLU A 232 1.12 -2.60 -20.38
N PRO A 233 2.02 -1.91 -21.13
CA PRO A 233 3.41 -1.67 -20.70
C PRO A 233 3.54 -1.00 -19.33
N GLN A 234 2.52 -0.23 -18.91
CA GLN A 234 2.45 0.40 -17.58
C GLN A 234 2.23 -0.60 -16.44
N ASN A 235 2.01 -1.88 -16.75
CA ASN A 235 1.76 -2.92 -15.76
C ASN A 235 2.95 -3.86 -15.63
N VAL A 236 3.06 -4.47 -14.46
CA VAL A 236 3.90 -5.62 -14.16
C VAL A 236 3.06 -6.65 -13.41
N CYS A 237 3.26 -7.94 -13.68
CA CYS A 237 2.42 -9.00 -13.12
C CYS A 237 3.24 -9.94 -12.24
N LEU A 238 2.64 -10.35 -11.12
CA LEU A 238 3.15 -11.43 -10.30
C LEU A 238 2.32 -12.69 -10.54
N SER A 239 2.96 -13.84 -10.74
CA SER A 239 2.27 -15.13 -10.91
C SER A 239 1.36 -15.42 -9.72
N GLY A 240 0.25 -16.10 -10.00
CA GLY A 240 -0.63 -16.67 -8.99
C GLY A 240 -0.34 -18.13 -8.67
N ASP A 241 0.77 -18.70 -9.17
CA ASP A 241 1.09 -20.12 -9.03
C ASP A 241 1.18 -20.54 -7.56
N GLY A 242 0.65 -21.73 -7.28
CA GLY A 242 0.54 -22.23 -5.92
C GLY A 242 -0.47 -21.47 -5.07
N GLY A 243 -1.35 -20.67 -5.69
CA GLY A 243 -2.33 -19.83 -5.01
C GLY A 243 -1.69 -18.71 -4.18
N ARG A 244 -0.49 -18.25 -4.47
CA ARG A 244 0.24 -17.18 -3.78
C ARG A 244 0.11 -15.88 -4.55
N SER A 245 -0.66 -14.94 -4.01
CA SER A 245 -1.06 -13.73 -4.69
C SER A 245 -1.39 -12.64 -3.66
N ALA A 246 -1.41 -11.37 -4.06
CA ALA A 246 -2.06 -10.31 -3.30
C ALA A 246 -3.56 -10.59 -3.23
N CYS A 247 -4.17 -10.13 -2.17
CA CYS A 247 -5.60 -10.34 -1.93
C CYS A 247 -6.29 -9.01 -1.62
N THR A 248 -7.60 -9.05 -1.52
CA THR A 248 -8.45 -7.92 -1.17
C THR A 248 -7.94 -7.20 0.08
N GLY A 249 -7.65 -5.92 -0.03
CA GLY A 249 -7.07 -5.08 1.04
C GLY A 249 -5.54 -4.89 0.94
N ASP A 250 -4.86 -5.58 0.01
CA ASP A 250 -3.45 -5.34 -0.32
C ASP A 250 -3.29 -4.26 -1.42
N SER A 251 -4.40 -3.80 -2.00
CA SER A 251 -4.46 -2.70 -2.99
C SER A 251 -3.59 -1.52 -2.57
N GLY A 252 -2.79 -0.97 -3.49
CA GLY A 252 -1.86 0.13 -3.21
C GLY A 252 -0.56 -0.28 -2.53
N GLY A 253 -0.49 -1.51 -2.01
CA GLY A 253 0.71 -2.04 -1.35
C GLY A 253 1.87 -2.32 -2.31
N PRO A 254 3.10 -2.48 -1.78
CA PRO A 254 4.30 -2.64 -2.57
C PRO A 254 4.49 -4.07 -3.09
N MET A 255 4.97 -4.19 -4.34
CA MET A 255 5.69 -5.35 -4.83
C MET A 255 7.17 -5.00 -4.94
N THR A 256 8.02 -5.77 -4.29
CA THR A 256 9.46 -5.53 -4.20
C THR A 256 10.28 -6.70 -4.71
N ILE A 257 11.52 -6.43 -5.09
CA ILE A 257 12.55 -7.44 -5.39
C ILE A 257 13.76 -7.22 -4.48
N GLN A 258 14.54 -8.28 -4.28
CA GLN A 258 15.87 -8.18 -3.66
C GLN A 258 16.92 -8.15 -4.77
N GLU A 259 17.75 -7.11 -4.79
CA GLU A 259 18.90 -7.06 -5.67
C GLU A 259 20.08 -7.87 -5.15
N GLN A 260 21.00 -8.23 -6.02
CA GLN A 260 22.25 -8.93 -5.64
C GLN A 260 23.07 -8.14 -4.61
N SER A 261 22.93 -6.82 -4.61
CA SER A 261 23.53 -5.92 -3.60
C SER A 261 22.90 -6.03 -2.20
N GLY A 262 21.81 -6.80 -2.07
CA GLY A 262 21.02 -6.88 -0.84
C GLY A 262 20.02 -5.73 -0.66
N LEU A 263 19.93 -4.81 -1.64
CA LEU A 263 18.96 -3.71 -1.61
C LEU A 263 17.57 -4.19 -2.02
N THR A 264 16.56 -3.70 -1.32
CA THR A 264 15.15 -3.91 -1.68
C THR A 264 14.68 -2.78 -2.60
N LEU A 265 14.20 -3.14 -3.80
CA LEU A 265 13.56 -2.20 -4.73
C LEU A 265 12.08 -2.47 -4.83
N GLN A 266 11.26 -1.44 -4.76
CA GLN A 266 9.86 -1.51 -5.14
C GLN A 266 9.74 -1.33 -6.65
N ILE A 267 9.12 -2.31 -7.31
CA ILE A 267 8.95 -2.33 -8.77
C ILE A 267 7.49 -2.26 -9.20
N GLY A 268 6.56 -2.45 -8.25
CA GLY A 268 5.13 -2.42 -8.53
C GLY A 268 4.30 -1.87 -7.37
N ILE A 269 3.10 -1.38 -7.70
CA ILE A 269 2.05 -0.97 -6.76
C ILE A 269 0.85 -1.85 -7.05
N THR A 270 0.30 -2.53 -6.06
CA THR A 270 -0.85 -3.45 -6.22
C THR A 270 -2.05 -2.71 -6.78
N SER A 271 -2.52 -3.13 -7.96
CA SER A 271 -3.64 -2.49 -8.67
C SER A 271 -4.88 -3.36 -8.67
N PHE A 272 -4.85 -4.53 -9.28
CA PHE A 272 -5.99 -5.43 -9.29
C PHE A 272 -5.60 -6.90 -9.35
N GLY A 273 -6.51 -7.76 -8.94
CA GLY A 273 -6.39 -9.21 -8.98
C GLY A 273 -7.71 -9.85 -9.38
N SER A 274 -7.77 -11.19 -9.36
CA SER A 274 -8.98 -11.92 -9.73
C SER A 274 -10.09 -11.76 -8.68
N ALA A 275 -11.27 -11.44 -9.15
CA ALA A 275 -12.48 -11.45 -8.34
C ALA A 275 -12.93 -12.87 -7.95
N ASP A 276 -12.50 -13.90 -8.70
CA ASP A 276 -12.78 -15.32 -8.36
C ASP A 276 -12.06 -15.79 -7.08
N GLY A 277 -11.14 -14.98 -6.60
CA GLY A 277 -10.35 -15.27 -5.41
C GLY A 277 -8.84 -15.23 -5.65
N CYS A 278 -8.13 -14.97 -4.59
CA CYS A 278 -6.67 -14.80 -4.61
C CYS A 278 -5.93 -16.14 -4.75
N THR A 279 -6.62 -17.27 -4.51
CA THR A 279 -6.01 -18.62 -4.56
C THR A 279 -6.18 -19.32 -5.90
N ARG A 280 -6.83 -18.70 -6.87
CA ARG A 280 -7.24 -19.34 -8.13
C ARG A 280 -6.14 -19.40 -9.19
N GLY A 281 -4.92 -19.00 -8.84
CA GLY A 281 -3.79 -19.07 -9.77
C GLY A 281 -3.81 -18.00 -10.86
N MET A 282 -4.69 -17.00 -10.75
CA MET A 282 -4.64 -15.83 -11.62
C MET A 282 -3.52 -14.89 -11.17
N PRO A 283 -2.76 -14.30 -12.11
CA PRO A 283 -1.77 -13.30 -11.76
C PRO A 283 -2.40 -12.07 -11.12
N THR A 284 -1.68 -11.45 -10.18
CA THR A 284 -2.01 -10.10 -9.72
C THR A 284 -1.31 -9.08 -10.61
N VAL A 285 -1.98 -7.98 -10.90
CA VAL A 285 -1.49 -6.89 -11.76
C VAL A 285 -1.14 -5.68 -10.90
N TYR A 286 0.00 -5.08 -11.20
CA TYR A 286 0.59 -3.94 -10.47
C TYR A 286 0.85 -2.80 -11.45
N ALA A 287 0.74 -1.56 -10.98
CA ALA A 287 1.29 -0.40 -11.70
C ALA A 287 2.82 -0.47 -11.65
N ARG A 288 3.48 -0.43 -12.80
CA ARG A 288 4.94 -0.59 -12.96
C ARG A 288 5.68 0.67 -12.56
N ILE A 289 6.53 0.62 -11.56
CA ILE A 289 7.27 1.79 -11.05
C ILE A 289 8.15 2.42 -12.13
N THR A 290 8.89 1.65 -12.92
CA THR A 290 9.76 2.20 -13.97
C THR A 290 8.99 3.01 -15.02
N PHE A 291 7.72 2.68 -15.28
CA PHE A 291 6.85 3.45 -16.17
C PHE A 291 6.41 4.79 -15.54
N PHE A 292 6.14 4.80 -14.24
CA PHE A 292 5.63 5.97 -13.52
C PHE A 292 6.69 6.79 -12.80
N LEU A 293 7.96 6.43 -12.90
CA LEU A 293 9.03 7.01 -12.08
C LEU A 293 9.17 8.53 -12.23
N ASP A 294 9.11 9.04 -13.47
CA ASP A 294 9.18 10.49 -13.73
C ASP A 294 7.98 11.22 -13.13
N TRP A 295 6.78 10.63 -13.24
CA TRP A 295 5.59 11.20 -12.62
C TRP A 295 5.68 11.20 -11.09
N ILE A 296 6.17 10.11 -10.47
CA ILE A 296 6.36 10.00 -9.02
C ILE A 296 7.33 11.09 -8.53
N ARG A 297 8.45 11.28 -9.21
CA ARG A 297 9.44 12.31 -8.89
C ARG A 297 8.89 13.73 -9.01
N THR A 298 8.12 13.99 -10.05
CA THR A 298 7.54 15.32 -10.31
C THR A 298 6.49 15.69 -9.26
N ASN A 299 5.80 14.69 -8.69
CA ASN A 299 4.69 14.89 -7.76
C ASN A 299 5.02 14.57 -6.29
N SER A 300 6.29 14.39 -5.97
CA SER A 300 6.78 14.14 -4.60
C SER A 300 8.14 14.82 -4.38
N ASP A 301 8.70 14.68 -3.20
CA ASP A 301 10.07 15.06 -2.88
C ASP A 301 11.09 13.89 -3.06
N TYR A 302 10.68 12.84 -3.77
CA TYR A 302 11.53 11.70 -4.04
C TYR A 302 12.68 12.06 -5.00
N VAL A 303 13.89 11.79 -4.57
CA VAL A 303 15.11 11.96 -5.40
C VAL A 303 15.57 10.57 -5.82
N ALA A 304 15.51 10.30 -7.12
CA ALA A 304 16.03 9.05 -7.68
C ALA A 304 17.56 9.01 -7.56
N SER A 305 18.07 7.89 -7.07
CA SER A 305 19.52 7.62 -6.98
C SER A 305 20.08 7.11 -8.29
#